data_e29decdf7dc38f85860faf4ef7f1e5f2
#
_entry.id   e29decdf7dc38f85860faf4ef7f1e5f2
#
_cell.length_a   1.000
_cell.length_b   1.000
_cell.length_c   1.000
_cell.angle_alpha   90.00
_cell.angle_beta   90.00
_cell.angle_gamma   90.00
#
_symmetry.space_group_name_H-M   'P 1'
#
loop_
_entity.id
_entity.type
_entity.pdbx_description
1 polymer ?
#
loop_
_entity_poly.entity_id
_entity_poly.type
_entity_poly.pdbx_seq_one_letter_code
_entity_poly.pdbx_strand_id
1 'polypeptide(L)'
;MIYISNVFKYRNKIKMELNNTLEDKNLSIQHSLIVSRIEDKIKSYQNLVKILYEMPDESILVGGFIRDIILDRLNPYPDIDIVLPRNSIEFGKSISEKYSGKFLILDQDRKIVRIIFSNFIIDLANKTHELLDEDLKTRDLTINSIGFSLDKRKLIDPANGIYDLNNSLLRSLRNENLLSDPLRILRCFRFMSELNFHIEPNILEFIELNKFQLKYISVERIQYELKKIVYGKEAYKTVEFLNKIKIFDWIQSYENNNSNKLIFANFDNFFQDEIDRFFPIAYLKELLKEPVIKKFKFSKADSLAISSLRRWTQKLTQKSIMNFTEIERFQLHKDLEMILPAFIVYLPKKYHKEWLYRWRNNKDKLFHPRN
;
A
#
# COMPACT_ATOMS: atom_id res chain seq x y z
N MET A 1 60.98 -5.09 2.79
CA MET A 1 59.65 -4.49 3.04
C MET A 1 58.74 -4.42 1.81
N ILE A 2 59.23 -4.14 0.60
CA ILE A 2 58.44 -4.02 -0.64
C ILE A 2 57.79 -5.35 -1.08
N TYR A 3 58.40 -6.50 -0.84
CA TYR A 3 57.87 -7.82 -1.25
C TYR A 3 56.64 -8.24 -0.45
N ILE A 4 56.58 -7.91 0.84
CA ILE A 4 55.48 -8.26 1.76
C ILE A 4 54.23 -7.40 1.44
N SER A 5 54.45 -6.13 1.08
CA SER A 5 53.35 -5.21 0.70
C SER A 5 52.66 -5.65 -0.62
N ASN A 6 53.40 -6.19 -1.57
CA ASN A 6 52.85 -6.67 -2.86
C ASN A 6 52.06 -7.98 -2.67
N VAL A 7 52.48 -8.88 -1.79
CA VAL A 7 51.74 -10.11 -1.47
C VAL A 7 50.43 -9.80 -0.77
N PHE A 8 50.41 -8.80 0.12
CA PHE A 8 49.16 -8.34 0.79
C PHE A 8 48.17 -7.68 -0.18
N LYS A 9 48.66 -6.84 -1.11
CA LYS A 9 47.82 -6.25 -2.19
C LYS A 9 47.26 -7.33 -3.10
N TYR A 10 48.03 -8.32 -3.48
CA TYR A 10 47.57 -9.43 -4.34
C TYR A 10 46.53 -10.32 -3.64
N ARG A 11 46.74 -10.63 -2.34
CA ARG A 11 45.78 -11.37 -1.55
C ARG A 11 44.44 -10.62 -1.37
N ASN A 12 44.47 -9.32 -1.16
CA ASN A 12 43.27 -8.51 -1.02
C ASN A 12 42.55 -8.39 -2.38
N LYS A 13 43.26 -8.28 -3.50
CA LYS A 13 42.67 -8.26 -4.84
C LYS A 13 41.99 -9.60 -5.17
N ILE A 14 42.63 -10.74 -4.92
CA ILE A 14 42.04 -12.07 -5.12
C ILE A 14 40.83 -12.28 -4.19
N LYS A 15 40.87 -11.81 -2.94
CA LYS A 15 39.74 -11.91 -2.01
C LYS A 15 38.54 -11.06 -2.46
N MET A 16 38.83 -9.90 -3.03
CA MET A 16 37.79 -9.00 -3.62
C MET A 16 37.21 -9.61 -4.90
N GLU A 17 38.01 -10.18 -5.78
CA GLU A 17 37.55 -10.85 -7.01
C GLU A 17 36.77 -12.14 -6.69
N LEU A 18 37.17 -12.91 -5.66
CA LEU A 18 36.42 -14.09 -5.20
C LEU A 18 35.07 -13.71 -4.55
N ASN A 19 35.01 -12.65 -3.77
CA ASN A 19 33.76 -12.17 -3.19
C ASN A 19 32.82 -11.68 -4.28
N ASN A 20 33.28 -10.89 -5.25
CA ASN A 20 32.49 -10.42 -6.38
C ASN A 20 31.93 -11.59 -7.20
N THR A 21 32.76 -12.62 -7.49
CA THR A 21 32.30 -13.81 -8.22
C THR A 21 31.30 -14.67 -7.44
N LEU A 22 31.35 -14.70 -6.12
CA LEU A 22 30.38 -15.38 -5.27
C LEU A 22 29.06 -14.59 -5.17
N GLU A 23 29.15 -13.26 -5.08
CA GLU A 23 27.97 -12.37 -5.11
C GLU A 23 27.26 -12.46 -6.46
N ASP A 24 27.98 -12.43 -7.57
CA ASP A 24 27.42 -12.58 -8.93
C ASP A 24 26.75 -13.94 -9.13
N LYS A 25 27.33 -15.04 -8.60
CA LYS A 25 26.72 -16.36 -8.64
C LYS A 25 25.46 -16.44 -7.80
N ASN A 26 25.47 -15.88 -6.59
CA ASN A 26 24.30 -15.84 -5.73
C ASN A 26 23.17 -15.03 -6.35
N LEU A 27 23.49 -13.88 -6.96
CA LEU A 27 22.52 -13.04 -7.67
C LEU A 27 21.90 -13.79 -8.87
N SER A 28 22.73 -14.50 -9.66
CA SER A 28 22.23 -15.26 -10.80
C SER A 28 21.32 -16.43 -10.39
N ILE A 29 21.62 -17.11 -9.29
CA ILE A 29 20.76 -18.16 -8.72
C ILE A 29 19.44 -17.55 -8.22
N GLN A 30 19.52 -16.45 -7.50
CA GLN A 30 18.32 -15.75 -7.03
C GLN A 30 17.42 -15.32 -8.19
N HIS A 31 17.99 -14.73 -9.27
CA HIS A 31 17.24 -14.34 -10.45
C HIS A 31 16.58 -15.54 -11.13
N SER A 32 17.28 -16.67 -11.26
CA SER A 32 16.70 -17.88 -11.87
C SER A 32 15.53 -18.45 -11.06
N LEU A 33 15.62 -18.42 -9.73
CA LEU A 33 14.53 -18.83 -8.84
C LEU A 33 13.30 -17.91 -8.98
N ILE A 34 13.52 -16.60 -9.05
CA ILE A 34 12.43 -15.63 -9.26
C ILE A 34 11.77 -15.85 -10.63
N VAL A 35 12.55 -16.05 -11.69
CA VAL A 35 12.03 -16.36 -13.03
C VAL A 35 11.15 -17.62 -13.00
N SER A 36 11.63 -18.70 -12.41
CA SER A 36 10.83 -19.94 -12.26
C SER A 36 9.51 -19.68 -11.53
N ARG A 37 9.53 -18.92 -10.43
CA ARG A 37 8.30 -18.58 -9.67
C ARG A 37 7.32 -17.74 -10.50
N ILE A 38 7.82 -16.79 -11.32
CA ILE A 38 6.98 -15.98 -12.21
C ILE A 38 6.32 -16.88 -13.24
N GLU A 39 7.08 -17.77 -13.88
CA GLU A 39 6.56 -18.70 -14.89
C GLU A 39 5.53 -19.68 -14.32
N ASP A 40 5.79 -20.25 -13.16
CA ASP A 40 4.86 -21.18 -12.51
C ASP A 40 3.57 -20.46 -12.11
N LYS A 41 3.69 -19.20 -11.67
CA LYS A 41 2.50 -18.41 -11.38
C LYS A 41 1.71 -18.05 -12.63
N ILE A 42 2.35 -17.64 -13.70
CA ILE A 42 1.71 -17.43 -15.00
C ILE A 42 0.96 -18.69 -15.44
N LYS A 43 1.60 -19.86 -15.35
CA LYS A 43 0.98 -21.16 -15.71
C LYS A 43 -0.25 -21.49 -14.88
N SER A 44 -0.36 -20.99 -13.66
CA SER A 44 -1.54 -21.22 -12.81
C SER A 44 -2.82 -20.54 -13.35
N TYR A 45 -2.69 -19.60 -14.29
CA TYR A 45 -3.81 -18.93 -14.97
C TYR A 45 -3.87 -19.34 -16.44
N GLN A 46 -4.68 -20.35 -16.78
CA GLN A 46 -4.71 -20.97 -18.11
C GLN A 46 -4.88 -19.97 -19.28
N ASN A 47 -5.82 -19.02 -19.15
CA ASN A 47 -6.03 -18.02 -20.19
C ASN A 47 -4.89 -16.98 -20.24
N LEU A 48 -4.28 -16.66 -19.11
CA LEU A 48 -3.14 -15.74 -19.05
C LEU A 48 -1.97 -16.27 -19.89
N VAL A 49 -1.63 -17.55 -19.76
CA VAL A 49 -0.59 -18.20 -20.59
C VAL A 49 -0.82 -17.97 -22.07
N LYS A 50 -2.05 -18.25 -22.56
CA LYS A 50 -2.41 -18.06 -23.97
C LYS A 50 -2.28 -16.59 -24.41
N ILE A 51 -2.77 -15.68 -23.58
CA ILE A 51 -2.69 -14.25 -23.86
C ILE A 51 -1.23 -13.78 -23.94
N LEU A 52 -0.38 -14.21 -22.99
CA LEU A 52 1.02 -13.82 -22.96
C LEU A 52 1.83 -14.37 -24.14
N TYR A 53 1.44 -15.50 -24.70
CA TYR A 53 2.06 -16.02 -25.95
C TYR A 53 1.72 -15.21 -27.20
N GLU A 54 0.65 -14.42 -27.18
CA GLU A 54 0.26 -13.55 -28.29
C GLU A 54 0.83 -12.13 -28.14
N MET A 55 1.49 -11.81 -27.02
CA MET A 55 2.07 -10.49 -26.83
C MET A 55 3.15 -10.21 -27.88
N PRO A 56 3.20 -9.00 -28.41
CA PRO A 56 4.27 -8.59 -29.30
C PRO A 56 5.65 -8.80 -28.66
N ASP A 57 6.66 -9.04 -29.50
CA ASP A 57 8.05 -9.05 -29.03
C ASP A 57 8.38 -7.75 -28.27
N GLU A 58 9.34 -7.80 -27.38
CA GLU A 58 9.69 -6.72 -26.44
C GLU A 58 8.60 -6.32 -25.44
N SER A 59 7.54 -7.11 -25.32
CA SER A 59 6.54 -6.90 -24.26
C SER A 59 7.08 -7.29 -22.89
N ILE A 60 6.75 -6.50 -21.88
CA ILE A 60 7.33 -6.62 -20.55
C ILE A 60 6.25 -6.60 -19.50
N LEU A 61 6.23 -7.61 -18.67
CA LEU A 61 5.45 -7.67 -17.45
C LEU A 61 6.17 -6.84 -16.39
N VAL A 62 5.45 -5.99 -15.67
CA VAL A 62 6.05 -5.00 -14.75
C VAL A 62 5.23 -4.82 -13.48
N GLY A 63 5.81 -4.16 -12.49
CA GLY A 63 5.05 -3.58 -11.38
C GLY A 63 4.64 -4.55 -10.28
N GLY A 64 3.41 -4.35 -9.80
CA GLY A 64 2.92 -5.00 -8.58
C GLY A 64 2.89 -6.52 -8.63
N PHE A 65 2.55 -7.10 -9.75
CA PHE A 65 2.46 -8.55 -9.91
C PHE A 65 3.81 -9.24 -9.67
N ILE A 66 4.91 -8.72 -10.26
CA ILE A 66 6.26 -9.27 -10.05
C ILE A 66 6.69 -9.11 -8.60
N ARG A 67 6.52 -7.91 -8.04
CA ARG A 67 6.82 -7.64 -6.63
C ARG A 67 6.11 -8.63 -5.71
N ASP A 68 4.82 -8.86 -5.93
CA ASP A 68 4.00 -9.68 -5.05
C ASP A 68 4.35 -11.18 -5.19
N ILE A 69 4.82 -11.63 -6.37
CA ILE A 69 5.41 -12.97 -6.56
C ILE A 69 6.71 -13.10 -5.75
N ILE A 70 7.60 -12.10 -5.81
CA ILE A 70 8.87 -12.11 -5.06
C ILE A 70 8.61 -12.18 -3.56
N LEU A 71 7.61 -11.43 -3.07
CA LEU A 71 7.23 -11.37 -1.65
C LEU A 71 6.32 -12.52 -1.19
N ASP A 72 5.96 -13.45 -2.09
CA ASP A 72 5.01 -14.53 -1.83
C ASP A 72 3.63 -14.04 -1.30
N ARG A 73 3.15 -12.93 -1.87
CA ARG A 73 1.93 -12.21 -1.47
C ARG A 73 0.95 -12.13 -2.64
N LEU A 74 0.41 -13.25 -3.04
CA LEU A 74 -0.42 -13.28 -4.24
C LEU A 74 -1.88 -12.97 -3.92
N ASN A 75 -2.41 -11.96 -4.62
CA ASN A 75 -3.84 -11.73 -4.69
C ASN A 75 -4.49 -12.87 -5.49
N PRO A 76 -5.61 -13.45 -5.03
CA PRO A 76 -6.40 -14.40 -5.84
C PRO A 76 -6.87 -13.84 -7.18
N TYR A 77 -7.02 -12.51 -7.26
CA TYR A 77 -7.44 -11.77 -8.44
C TYR A 77 -6.43 -10.66 -8.75
N PRO A 78 -5.29 -11.02 -9.41
CA PRO A 78 -4.20 -10.07 -9.59
C PRO A 78 -4.46 -9.05 -10.70
N ASP A 79 -3.94 -7.84 -10.50
CA ASP A 79 -3.73 -6.85 -11.54
C ASP A 79 -2.37 -7.10 -12.19
N ILE A 80 -2.33 -7.27 -13.50
CA ILE A 80 -1.14 -7.62 -14.29
C ILE A 80 -0.83 -6.47 -15.25
N ASP A 81 0.22 -5.73 -14.96
CA ASP A 81 0.68 -4.61 -15.79
C ASP A 81 1.64 -5.09 -16.87
N ILE A 82 1.36 -4.78 -18.13
CA ILE A 82 2.20 -5.12 -19.27
C ILE A 82 2.48 -3.87 -20.10
N VAL A 83 3.75 -3.61 -20.35
CA VAL A 83 4.22 -2.57 -21.27
C VAL A 83 4.46 -3.18 -22.62
N LEU A 84 3.78 -2.65 -23.64
CA LEU A 84 3.93 -3.03 -25.05
C LEU A 84 4.83 -2.03 -25.79
N PRO A 85 5.52 -2.44 -26.83
CA PRO A 85 6.30 -1.50 -27.64
C PRO A 85 5.41 -0.43 -28.30
N ARG A 86 4.16 -0.79 -28.70
CA ARG A 86 3.17 0.11 -29.34
C ARG A 86 1.78 -0.54 -29.41
N ASN A 87 0.78 0.23 -29.83
CA ASN A 87 -0.57 -0.23 -30.18
C ASN A 87 -1.33 -0.95 -29.04
N SER A 88 -1.17 -0.48 -27.80
CA SER A 88 -1.83 -1.10 -26.62
C SER A 88 -3.36 -1.09 -26.72
N ILE A 89 -3.97 -0.06 -27.34
CA ILE A 89 -5.41 0.06 -27.46
C ILE A 89 -5.95 -1.00 -28.46
N GLU A 90 -5.41 -1.03 -29.66
CA GLU A 90 -5.84 -1.94 -30.73
C GLU A 90 -5.59 -3.40 -30.32
N PHE A 91 -4.41 -3.67 -29.77
CA PHE A 91 -4.05 -4.99 -29.28
C PHE A 91 -4.95 -5.42 -28.11
N GLY A 92 -5.17 -4.54 -27.14
CA GLY A 92 -6.03 -4.81 -26.00
C GLY A 92 -7.48 -5.10 -26.39
N LYS A 93 -8.01 -4.38 -27.41
CA LYS A 93 -9.34 -4.64 -27.97
C LYS A 93 -9.41 -6.04 -28.61
N SER A 94 -8.43 -6.39 -29.44
CA SER A 94 -8.34 -7.72 -30.07
C SER A 94 -8.29 -8.86 -29.04
N ILE A 95 -7.44 -8.73 -28.00
CA ILE A 95 -7.35 -9.72 -26.91
C ILE A 95 -8.65 -9.84 -26.13
N SER A 96 -9.31 -8.71 -25.84
CA SER A 96 -10.59 -8.72 -25.11
C SER A 96 -11.69 -9.45 -25.90
N GLU A 97 -11.78 -9.23 -27.20
CA GLU A 97 -12.72 -9.92 -28.07
C GLU A 97 -12.43 -11.42 -28.16
N LYS A 98 -11.16 -11.78 -28.36
CA LYS A 98 -10.72 -13.18 -28.53
C LYS A 98 -10.92 -14.03 -27.25
N TYR A 99 -10.65 -13.45 -26.08
CA TYR A 99 -10.68 -14.16 -24.79
C TYR A 99 -11.87 -13.79 -23.89
N SER A 100 -12.87 -13.11 -24.46
CA SER A 100 -14.11 -12.72 -23.76
C SER A 100 -13.85 -11.86 -22.49
N GLY A 101 -12.88 -10.93 -22.55
CA GLY A 101 -12.59 -9.96 -21.52
C GLY A 101 -13.44 -8.69 -21.69
N LYS A 102 -13.67 -7.95 -20.60
CA LYS A 102 -14.30 -6.63 -20.66
C LYS A 102 -13.23 -5.55 -20.88
N PHE A 103 -13.28 -4.88 -22.03
CA PHE A 103 -12.34 -3.84 -22.42
C PHE A 103 -12.75 -2.45 -21.89
N LEU A 104 -11.79 -1.70 -21.35
CA LEU A 104 -11.94 -0.34 -20.86
C LEU A 104 -10.70 0.49 -21.24
N ILE A 105 -10.91 1.71 -21.73
CA ILE A 105 -9.81 2.68 -21.90
C ILE A 105 -9.70 3.47 -20.59
N LEU A 106 -8.56 3.39 -19.92
CA LEU A 106 -8.28 4.12 -18.70
C LEU A 106 -7.74 5.53 -18.98
N ASP A 107 -6.88 5.65 -19.99
CA ASP A 107 -6.27 6.91 -20.40
C ASP A 107 -6.00 6.87 -21.91
N GLN A 108 -6.71 7.71 -22.65
CA GLN A 108 -6.61 7.77 -24.10
C GLN A 108 -5.28 8.39 -24.58
N ASP A 109 -4.82 9.41 -23.86
CA ASP A 109 -3.60 10.15 -24.25
C ASP A 109 -2.34 9.32 -23.99
N ARG A 110 -2.32 8.63 -22.82
CA ARG A 110 -1.24 7.71 -22.43
C ARG A 110 -1.38 6.32 -23.05
N LYS A 111 -2.48 6.07 -23.78
CA LYS A 111 -2.80 4.77 -24.37
C LYS A 111 -2.78 3.63 -23.36
N ILE A 112 -3.47 3.84 -22.23
CA ILE A 112 -3.58 2.83 -21.17
C ILE A 112 -4.96 2.21 -21.24
N VAL A 113 -5.01 0.89 -21.33
CA VAL A 113 -6.25 0.11 -21.40
C VAL A 113 -6.27 -0.98 -20.33
N ARG A 114 -7.46 -1.32 -19.86
CA ARG A 114 -7.73 -2.39 -18.92
C ARG A 114 -8.61 -3.44 -19.55
N ILE A 115 -8.24 -4.70 -19.36
CA ILE A 115 -9.05 -5.85 -19.77
C ILE A 115 -9.35 -6.65 -18.50
N ILE A 116 -10.64 -6.80 -18.19
CA ILE A 116 -11.10 -7.50 -17.00
C ILE A 116 -11.54 -8.90 -17.41
N PHE A 117 -10.88 -9.91 -16.88
CA PHE A 117 -11.26 -11.31 -17.02
C PHE A 117 -11.89 -11.85 -15.72
N SER A 118 -12.34 -13.07 -15.70
CA SER A 118 -13.01 -13.68 -14.53
C SER A 118 -12.09 -13.90 -13.33
N ASN A 119 -10.78 -14.05 -13.53
CA ASN A 119 -9.81 -14.42 -12.50
C ASN A 119 -8.54 -13.57 -12.46
N PHE A 120 -8.43 -12.54 -13.31
CA PHE A 120 -7.36 -11.54 -13.31
C PHE A 120 -7.74 -10.32 -14.14
N ILE A 121 -6.97 -9.25 -13.99
CA ILE A 121 -7.06 -8.03 -14.78
C ILE A 121 -5.73 -7.86 -15.52
N ILE A 122 -5.76 -7.39 -16.76
CA ILE A 122 -4.57 -6.97 -17.51
C ILE A 122 -4.67 -5.48 -17.82
N ASP A 123 -3.66 -4.72 -17.44
CA ASP A 123 -3.44 -3.35 -17.85
C ASP A 123 -2.35 -3.31 -18.90
N LEU A 124 -2.67 -2.78 -20.10
CA LEU A 124 -1.71 -2.59 -21.17
C LEU A 124 -1.40 -1.10 -21.33
N ALA A 125 -0.13 -0.77 -21.41
CA ALA A 125 0.37 0.56 -21.72
C ALA A 125 1.42 0.52 -22.82
N ASN A 126 1.55 1.60 -23.60
CA ASN A 126 2.65 1.72 -24.51
C ASN A 126 3.94 2.10 -23.77
N LYS A 127 5.08 1.61 -24.24
CA LYS A 127 6.40 2.05 -23.84
C LYS A 127 6.54 3.57 -24.08
N THR A 128 6.99 4.31 -23.09
CA THR A 128 7.13 5.78 -23.17
C THR A 128 8.52 6.23 -23.60
N HIS A 129 9.53 5.37 -23.48
CA HIS A 129 10.91 5.61 -23.86
C HIS A 129 11.44 4.51 -24.78
N GLU A 130 12.40 4.82 -25.63
CA GLU A 130 13.01 3.81 -26.51
C GLU A 130 13.71 2.72 -25.71
N LEU A 131 14.48 3.13 -24.70
CA LEU A 131 15.14 2.19 -23.77
C LEU A 131 14.20 1.80 -22.65
N LEU A 132 14.06 0.52 -22.43
CA LEU A 132 13.24 -0.05 -21.37
C LEU A 132 13.67 0.40 -19.96
N ASP A 133 14.97 0.44 -19.71
CA ASP A 133 15.52 0.87 -18.44
C ASP A 133 15.07 2.29 -18.08
N GLU A 134 14.97 3.18 -19.07
CA GLU A 134 14.47 4.53 -18.84
C GLU A 134 12.96 4.54 -18.56
N ASP A 135 12.17 3.70 -19.22
CA ASP A 135 10.74 3.56 -18.92
C ASP A 135 10.52 3.07 -17.48
N LEU A 136 11.26 2.05 -17.07
CA LEU A 136 11.18 1.55 -15.68
C LEU A 136 11.62 2.60 -14.65
N LYS A 137 12.58 3.46 -14.97
CA LYS A 137 13.05 4.56 -14.12
C LYS A 137 12.07 5.73 -13.98
N THR A 138 10.99 5.78 -14.75
CA THR A 138 9.93 6.80 -14.58
C THR A 138 8.92 6.45 -13.46
N ARG A 139 9.01 5.25 -12.91
CA ARG A 139 8.10 4.77 -11.87
C ARG A 139 8.35 5.44 -10.51
N ASP A 140 7.46 5.17 -9.56
CA ASP A 140 7.50 5.77 -8.22
C ASP A 140 8.65 5.22 -7.36
N LEU A 141 8.68 3.91 -7.17
CA LEU A 141 9.60 3.21 -6.27
C LEU A 141 10.37 2.11 -7.00
N THR A 142 11.58 1.83 -6.55
CA THR A 142 12.44 0.76 -7.06
C THR A 142 11.76 -0.60 -7.07
N ILE A 143 11.01 -0.91 -5.99
CA ILE A 143 10.26 -2.17 -5.85
C ILE A 143 9.14 -2.37 -6.88
N ASN A 144 8.72 -1.32 -7.57
CA ASN A 144 7.73 -1.34 -8.65
C ASN A 144 8.38 -1.20 -10.04
N SER A 145 9.72 -1.08 -10.10
CA SER A 145 10.52 -0.90 -11.30
C SER A 145 11.16 -2.20 -11.81
N ILE A 146 10.73 -3.33 -11.24
CA ILE A 146 11.18 -4.65 -11.67
C ILE A 146 10.33 -5.07 -12.87
N GLY A 147 10.99 -5.50 -13.95
CA GLY A 147 10.36 -6.01 -15.16
C GLY A 147 10.71 -7.47 -15.44
N PHE A 148 9.86 -8.14 -16.22
CA PHE A 148 10.12 -9.47 -16.78
C PHE A 148 9.84 -9.46 -18.28
N SER A 149 10.88 -9.63 -19.09
CA SER A 149 10.78 -9.73 -20.55
C SER A 149 10.09 -11.03 -20.92
N LEU A 150 8.98 -10.95 -21.66
CA LEU A 150 8.18 -12.11 -22.03
C LEU A 150 8.86 -12.96 -23.11
N ASP A 151 9.53 -12.33 -24.07
CA ASP A 151 10.27 -12.97 -25.17
C ASP A 151 11.59 -13.59 -24.71
N LYS A 152 12.38 -12.82 -23.92
CA LYS A 152 13.70 -13.25 -23.43
C LYS A 152 13.63 -14.08 -22.15
N ARG A 153 12.46 -14.13 -21.49
CA ARG A 153 12.24 -14.82 -20.21
C ARG A 153 13.28 -14.42 -19.14
N LYS A 154 13.55 -13.12 -19.04
CA LYS A 154 14.61 -12.57 -18.21
C LYS A 154 14.09 -11.44 -17.33
N LEU A 155 14.58 -11.41 -16.09
CA LEU A 155 14.35 -10.28 -15.17
C LEU A 155 15.14 -9.04 -15.64
N ILE A 156 14.53 -7.88 -15.42
CA ILE A 156 15.07 -6.55 -15.71
C ILE A 156 14.88 -5.73 -14.44
N ASP A 157 15.99 -5.40 -13.79
CA ASP A 157 15.98 -4.66 -12.51
C ASP A 157 17.04 -3.55 -12.51
N PRO A 158 16.79 -2.46 -13.29
CA PRO A 158 17.78 -1.40 -13.48
C PRO A 158 18.04 -0.56 -12.24
N ALA A 159 17.24 -0.73 -11.19
CA ALA A 159 17.26 0.09 -9.98
C ALA A 159 17.51 -0.70 -8.69
N ASN A 160 17.90 -1.97 -8.80
CA ASN A 160 18.08 -2.87 -7.66
C ASN A 160 16.82 -3.00 -6.77
N GLY A 161 15.63 -3.07 -7.38
CA GLY A 161 14.37 -3.23 -6.67
C GLY A 161 14.28 -4.56 -5.92
N ILE A 162 14.90 -5.64 -6.43
CA ILE A 162 14.98 -6.94 -5.76
C ILE A 162 15.77 -6.82 -4.44
N TYR A 163 16.88 -6.07 -4.45
CA TYR A 163 17.64 -5.78 -3.23
C TYR A 163 16.77 -5.04 -2.21
N ASP A 164 16.02 -4.02 -2.64
CA ASP A 164 15.14 -3.25 -1.76
C ASP A 164 13.99 -4.10 -1.20
N LEU A 165 13.42 -5.01 -1.99
CA LEU A 165 12.42 -5.97 -1.52
C LEU A 165 12.97 -6.87 -0.41
N ASN A 166 14.18 -7.40 -0.59
CA ASN A 166 14.83 -8.27 0.40
C ASN A 166 15.18 -7.52 1.70
N ASN A 167 15.43 -6.22 1.61
CA ASN A 167 15.76 -5.38 2.76
C ASN A 167 14.57 -4.59 3.33
N SER A 168 13.35 -4.85 2.83
CA SER A 168 12.14 -4.15 3.27
C SER A 168 12.26 -2.63 3.16
N LEU A 169 12.87 -2.13 2.07
CA LEU A 169 13.19 -0.72 1.87
C LEU A 169 12.30 -0.10 0.78
N LEU A 170 11.81 1.10 1.05
CA LEU A 170 11.12 1.94 0.06
C LEU A 170 12.07 3.04 -0.39
N ARG A 171 12.58 2.89 -1.59
CA ARG A 171 13.47 3.83 -2.25
C ARG A 171 12.84 4.38 -3.52
N SER A 172 12.95 5.69 -3.75
CA SER A 172 12.55 6.33 -5.00
C SER A 172 13.64 6.12 -6.06
N LEU A 173 13.24 6.00 -7.30
CA LEU A 173 14.16 5.97 -8.42
C LEU A 173 14.81 7.34 -8.65
N ARG A 174 13.98 8.38 -8.59
CA ARG A 174 14.36 9.80 -8.59
C ARG A 174 13.33 10.53 -7.74
N ASN A 175 13.74 11.41 -6.86
CA ASN A 175 12.81 12.12 -5.99
C ASN A 175 11.80 12.97 -6.78
N GLU A 176 12.22 13.50 -7.94
CA GLU A 176 11.38 14.26 -8.87
C GLU A 176 10.22 13.43 -9.42
N ASN A 177 10.36 12.11 -9.52
CA ASN A 177 9.28 11.22 -9.93
C ASN A 177 8.09 11.30 -8.96
N LEU A 178 8.33 11.57 -7.67
CA LEU A 178 7.26 11.76 -6.68
C LEU A 178 6.45 13.03 -6.96
N LEU A 179 7.03 14.03 -7.63
CA LEU A 179 6.35 15.27 -7.98
C LEU A 179 5.67 15.24 -9.35
N SER A 180 6.10 14.36 -10.25
CA SER A 180 5.40 14.18 -11.53
C SER A 180 3.95 13.70 -11.35
N ASP A 181 3.68 13.00 -10.26
CA ASP A 181 2.35 12.70 -9.72
C ASP A 181 2.44 12.74 -8.18
N PRO A 182 2.08 13.84 -7.52
CA PRO A 182 2.23 13.97 -6.07
C PRO A 182 1.47 12.92 -5.24
N LEU A 183 0.51 12.20 -5.84
CA LEU A 183 -0.11 11.05 -5.18
C LEU A 183 0.90 9.96 -4.81
N ARG A 184 2.03 9.88 -5.52
CA ARG A 184 3.13 8.95 -5.23
C ARG A 184 3.69 9.14 -3.82
N ILE A 185 3.58 10.33 -3.23
CA ILE A 185 3.88 10.60 -1.82
C ILE A 185 3.03 9.70 -0.91
N LEU A 186 1.71 9.68 -1.12
CA LEU A 186 0.83 8.81 -0.32
C LEU A 186 1.06 7.32 -0.62
N ARG A 187 1.47 6.98 -1.84
CA ARG A 187 1.81 5.60 -2.21
C ARG A 187 3.01 5.06 -1.42
N CYS A 188 4.00 5.90 -1.09
CA CYS A 188 5.11 5.51 -0.19
C CYS A 188 4.55 5.04 1.16
N PHE A 189 3.63 5.79 1.76
CA PHE A 189 3.00 5.41 3.02
C PHE A 189 2.05 4.23 2.88
N ARG A 190 1.39 4.08 1.73
CA ARG A 190 0.63 2.86 1.45
C ARG A 190 1.52 1.62 1.51
N PHE A 191 2.65 1.62 0.82
CA PHE A 191 3.56 0.48 0.84
C PHE A 191 4.20 0.27 2.22
N MET A 192 4.49 1.35 2.98
CA MET A 192 4.86 1.25 4.38
C MET A 192 3.79 0.50 5.18
N SER A 193 2.51 0.82 4.98
CA SER A 193 1.39 0.18 5.69
C SER A 193 1.12 -1.26 5.22
N GLU A 194 1.13 -1.51 3.91
CA GLU A 194 0.79 -2.82 3.33
C GLU A 194 1.92 -3.85 3.48
N LEU A 195 3.19 -3.41 3.37
CA LEU A 195 4.36 -4.28 3.28
C LEU A 195 5.20 -4.33 4.55
N ASN A 196 4.97 -3.44 5.51
CA ASN A 196 5.85 -3.23 6.67
C ASN A 196 7.28 -2.82 6.25
N PHE A 197 7.40 -2.00 5.23
CA PHE A 197 8.67 -1.53 4.69
C PHE A 197 9.03 -0.15 5.28
N HIS A 198 10.31 0.18 5.26
CA HIS A 198 10.84 1.44 5.76
C HIS A 198 11.10 2.41 4.62
N ILE A 199 10.69 3.66 4.76
CA ILE A 199 11.00 4.70 3.79
C ILE A 199 12.44 5.18 4.04
N GLU A 200 13.24 5.25 2.95
CA GLU A 200 14.61 5.77 3.01
C GLU A 200 14.61 7.23 3.55
N PRO A 201 15.56 7.60 4.44
CA PRO A 201 15.58 8.94 5.05
C PRO A 201 15.57 10.09 4.05
N ASN A 202 16.32 9.99 2.96
CA ASN A 202 16.39 11.04 1.93
C ASN A 202 15.03 11.28 1.24
N ILE A 203 14.25 10.22 1.01
CA ILE A 203 12.90 10.35 0.46
C ILE A 203 11.98 11.00 1.48
N LEU A 204 12.14 10.66 2.74
CA LEU A 204 11.31 11.18 3.81
C LEU A 204 11.49 12.68 3.95
N GLU A 205 12.74 13.16 3.97
CA GLU A 205 13.04 14.58 3.95
C GLU A 205 12.44 15.29 2.72
N PHE A 206 12.58 14.68 1.54
CA PHE A 206 11.98 15.19 0.32
C PHE A 206 10.46 15.28 0.41
N ILE A 207 9.80 14.27 0.98
CA ILE A 207 8.34 14.26 1.20
C ILE A 207 7.94 15.38 2.16
N GLU A 208 8.63 15.57 3.27
CA GLU A 208 8.31 16.62 4.25
C GLU A 208 8.34 18.01 3.61
N LEU A 209 9.31 18.25 2.73
CA LEU A 209 9.43 19.52 2.00
C LEU A 209 8.35 19.71 0.92
N ASN A 210 7.81 18.62 0.36
CA ASN A 210 6.94 18.66 -0.82
C ASN A 210 5.51 18.15 -0.57
N LYS A 211 5.14 17.76 0.65
CA LYS A 211 3.80 17.22 0.97
C LYS A 211 2.64 18.15 0.62
N PHE A 212 2.87 19.45 0.57
CA PHE A 212 1.86 20.44 0.17
C PHE A 212 1.40 20.27 -1.29
N GLN A 213 2.19 19.61 -2.14
CA GLN A 213 1.81 19.31 -3.53
C GLN A 213 0.57 18.39 -3.62
N LEU A 214 0.24 17.66 -2.55
CA LEU A 214 -0.98 16.87 -2.45
C LEU A 214 -2.27 17.70 -2.65
N LYS A 215 -2.20 19.03 -2.44
CA LYS A 215 -3.34 19.93 -2.66
C LYS A 215 -3.82 19.97 -4.13
N TYR A 216 -2.97 19.60 -5.07
CA TYR A 216 -3.27 19.59 -6.49
C TYR A 216 -3.87 18.25 -6.98
N ILE A 217 -3.91 17.24 -6.10
CA ILE A 217 -4.48 15.92 -6.42
C ILE A 217 -5.98 15.92 -6.14
N SER A 218 -6.75 15.25 -7.00
CA SER A 218 -8.17 15.08 -6.77
C SER A 218 -8.45 14.33 -5.45
N VAL A 219 -9.49 14.74 -4.76
CA VAL A 219 -9.82 14.21 -3.44
C VAL A 219 -10.15 12.72 -3.49
N GLU A 220 -10.71 12.25 -4.59
CA GLU A 220 -11.05 10.85 -4.82
C GLU A 220 -9.79 9.96 -4.88
N ARG A 221 -8.73 10.46 -5.54
CA ARG A 221 -7.44 9.76 -5.60
C ARG A 221 -6.76 9.71 -4.23
N ILE A 222 -6.79 10.82 -3.48
CA ILE A 222 -6.28 10.87 -2.10
C ILE A 222 -7.05 9.88 -1.22
N GLN A 223 -8.39 9.89 -1.28
CA GLN A 223 -9.25 9.00 -0.52
C GLN A 223 -8.95 7.52 -0.82
N TYR A 224 -8.71 7.19 -2.08
CA TYR A 224 -8.38 5.83 -2.49
C TYR A 224 -7.07 5.33 -1.85
N GLU A 225 -6.02 6.16 -1.85
CA GLU A 225 -4.75 5.81 -1.19
C GLU A 225 -4.90 5.75 0.33
N LEU A 226 -5.65 6.69 0.94
CA LEU A 226 -5.93 6.66 2.37
C LEU A 226 -6.66 5.39 2.81
N LYS A 227 -7.65 4.94 2.04
CA LYS A 227 -8.32 3.67 2.31
C LYS A 227 -7.31 2.52 2.33
N LYS A 228 -6.42 2.43 1.36
CA LYS A 228 -5.38 1.39 1.33
C LYS A 228 -4.43 1.49 2.52
N ILE A 229 -4.05 2.70 2.93
CA ILE A 229 -3.20 2.91 4.11
C ILE A 229 -3.88 2.38 5.38
N VAL A 230 -5.15 2.73 5.62
CA VAL A 230 -5.83 2.36 6.87
C VAL A 230 -6.27 0.89 6.92
N TYR A 231 -6.30 0.20 5.79
CA TYR A 231 -6.50 -1.25 5.71
C TYR A 231 -5.20 -2.05 5.62
N GLY A 232 -4.04 -1.40 5.61
CA GLY A 232 -2.74 -2.08 5.61
C GLY A 232 -2.42 -2.75 6.94
N LYS A 233 -1.55 -3.76 6.91
CA LYS A 233 -1.15 -4.53 8.11
C LYS A 233 -0.50 -3.66 9.20
N GLU A 234 0.24 -2.61 8.80
CA GLU A 234 0.91 -1.66 9.69
C GLU A 234 0.21 -0.30 9.69
N ALA A 235 -1.12 -0.29 9.50
CA ALA A 235 -1.92 0.94 9.43
C ALA A 235 -1.71 1.83 10.66
N TYR A 236 -1.65 1.24 11.85
CA TYR A 236 -1.43 1.98 13.08
C TYR A 236 -0.13 2.80 13.05
N LYS A 237 1.01 2.13 12.83
CA LYS A 237 2.33 2.79 12.79
C LYS A 237 2.39 3.84 11.69
N THR A 238 1.78 3.54 10.55
CA THR A 238 1.74 4.47 9.41
C THR A 238 0.92 5.72 9.72
N VAL A 239 -0.25 5.57 10.34
CA VAL A 239 -1.11 6.70 10.73
C VAL A 239 -0.43 7.56 11.80
N GLU A 240 0.21 6.94 12.79
CA GLU A 240 1.01 7.66 13.79
C GLU A 240 2.12 8.48 13.13
N PHE A 241 2.82 7.87 12.16
CA PHE A 241 3.89 8.51 11.42
C PHE A 241 3.37 9.68 10.55
N LEU A 242 2.26 9.49 9.82
CA LEU A 242 1.62 10.52 9.01
C LEU A 242 1.17 11.73 9.87
N ASN A 243 0.69 11.48 11.08
CA ASN A 243 0.37 12.54 12.03
C ASN A 243 1.63 13.27 12.53
N LYS A 244 2.71 12.54 12.81
CA LYS A 244 3.99 13.13 13.25
C LYS A 244 4.55 14.09 12.21
N ILE A 245 4.54 13.72 10.93
CA ILE A 245 5.02 14.58 9.83
C ILE A 245 3.98 15.59 9.36
N LYS A 246 2.77 15.57 9.95
CA LYS A 246 1.67 16.48 9.61
C LYS A 246 1.37 16.49 8.11
N ILE A 247 1.15 15.31 7.52
CA ILE A 247 1.01 15.12 6.06
C ILE A 247 -0.10 15.98 5.44
N PHE A 248 -1.11 16.37 6.19
CA PHE A 248 -2.25 17.18 5.76
C PHE A 248 -2.25 18.62 6.33
N ASP A 249 -1.09 19.19 6.72
CA ASP A 249 -0.99 20.57 7.24
C ASP A 249 -1.45 21.64 6.23
N TRP A 250 -1.41 21.33 4.95
CA TRP A 250 -1.91 22.19 3.88
C TRP A 250 -3.46 22.34 3.87
N ILE A 251 -4.20 21.49 4.60
CA ILE A 251 -5.68 21.49 4.62
C ILE A 251 -6.26 21.52 6.03
N GLN A 252 -5.48 21.15 7.06
CA GLN A 252 -5.92 21.14 8.46
C GLN A 252 -4.81 21.62 9.39
N SER A 253 -5.18 22.39 10.43
CA SER A 253 -4.25 22.73 11.51
C SER A 253 -4.05 21.55 12.44
N TYR A 254 -2.82 21.31 12.84
CA TYR A 254 -2.46 20.37 13.89
C TYR A 254 -2.30 21.16 15.20
N GLU A 255 -3.20 20.93 16.15
CA GLU A 255 -3.06 21.47 17.49
C GLU A 255 -1.99 20.66 18.23
N ASN A 256 -1.17 21.35 19.03
CA ASN A 256 -0.15 20.71 19.88
C ASN A 256 -0.78 19.97 21.10
N ASN A 257 -2.02 19.50 20.98
CA ASN A 257 -2.68 18.81 22.06
C ASN A 257 -2.09 17.39 22.22
N ASN A 258 -1.18 17.27 23.19
CA ASN A 258 -0.68 15.98 23.71
C ASN A 258 -1.77 15.07 24.28
N SER A 259 -3.05 15.41 24.14
CA SER A 259 -4.16 14.81 24.89
C SER A 259 -4.77 13.56 24.26
N ASN A 260 -4.44 13.21 23.02
CA ASN A 260 -4.96 11.99 22.40
C ASN A 260 -3.84 11.20 21.70
N LYS A 261 -2.77 10.88 22.43
CA LYS A 261 -1.98 9.73 22.01
C LYS A 261 -2.92 8.54 21.99
N LEU A 262 -3.24 8.07 20.80
CA LEU A 262 -3.86 6.78 20.60
C LEU A 262 -3.21 5.77 21.54
N ILE A 263 -3.95 5.30 22.52
CA ILE A 263 -3.56 4.17 23.37
C ILE A 263 -3.78 2.89 22.56
N PHE A 264 -3.45 2.92 21.26
CA PHE A 264 -3.53 1.76 20.37
C PHE A 264 -2.47 0.70 20.66
N ALA A 265 -1.70 0.84 21.71
CA ALA A 265 -0.63 -0.09 22.02
C ALA A 265 -1.12 -1.46 22.48
N ASN A 266 -2.44 -1.74 22.47
CA ASN A 266 -2.94 -2.96 23.07
C ASN A 266 -4.15 -3.56 22.37
N PHE A 267 -3.87 -4.34 21.32
CA PHE A 267 -4.87 -5.10 20.56
C PHE A 267 -5.14 -6.51 21.11
N ASP A 268 -4.50 -6.91 22.23
CA ASP A 268 -4.49 -8.28 22.75
C ASP A 268 -5.89 -8.89 23.00
N ASN A 269 -6.92 -8.06 23.13
CA ASN A 269 -8.27 -8.52 23.39
C ASN A 269 -9.16 -8.57 22.14
N PHE A 270 -8.67 -8.08 21.01
CA PHE A 270 -9.40 -8.02 19.73
C PHE A 270 -9.02 -9.19 18.84
N PHE A 271 -9.98 -9.72 18.10
CA PHE A 271 -9.72 -10.67 17.04
C PHE A 271 -9.22 -9.93 15.78
N GLN A 272 -8.47 -10.62 14.93
CA GLN A 272 -7.91 -10.01 13.72
C GLN A 272 -9.00 -9.47 12.79
N ASP A 273 -10.09 -10.20 12.63
CA ASP A 273 -11.25 -9.77 11.82
C ASP A 273 -11.95 -8.52 12.38
N GLU A 274 -11.93 -8.32 13.70
CA GLU A 274 -12.43 -7.10 14.33
C GLU A 274 -11.50 -5.91 14.07
N ILE A 275 -10.21 -6.13 14.13
CA ILE A 275 -9.20 -5.12 13.79
C ILE A 275 -9.37 -4.71 12.32
N ASP A 276 -9.36 -5.67 11.41
CA ASP A 276 -9.45 -5.43 9.97
C ASP A 276 -10.75 -4.71 9.58
N ARG A 277 -11.84 -5.00 10.26
CA ARG A 277 -13.16 -4.47 9.94
C ARG A 277 -13.42 -3.10 10.55
N PHE A 278 -13.03 -2.86 11.80
CA PHE A 278 -13.49 -1.68 12.56
C PHE A 278 -12.41 -0.62 12.76
N PHE A 279 -11.13 -0.99 12.77
CA PHE A 279 -10.07 -0.03 13.07
C PHE A 279 -9.76 0.95 11.95
N PRO A 280 -10.00 0.66 10.66
CA PRO A 280 -9.84 1.67 9.61
C PRO A 280 -10.59 2.97 9.88
N ILE A 281 -11.79 2.91 10.49
CA ILE A 281 -12.55 4.11 10.89
C ILE A 281 -11.86 4.88 12.02
N ALA A 282 -11.28 4.16 12.99
CA ALA A 282 -10.50 4.77 14.07
C ALA A 282 -9.23 5.46 13.52
N TYR A 283 -8.53 4.82 12.60
CA TYR A 283 -7.37 5.38 11.93
C TYR A 283 -7.70 6.64 11.12
N LEU A 284 -8.80 6.63 10.37
CA LEU A 284 -9.27 7.82 9.65
C LEU A 284 -9.66 8.95 10.61
N LYS A 285 -10.31 8.63 11.74
CA LYS A 285 -10.66 9.60 12.78
C LYS A 285 -9.41 10.28 13.35
N GLU A 286 -8.33 9.52 13.56
CA GLU A 286 -7.07 10.08 14.07
C GLU A 286 -6.34 10.94 13.03
N LEU A 287 -6.35 10.52 11.78
CA LEU A 287 -5.59 11.19 10.72
C LEU A 287 -6.28 12.46 10.21
N LEU A 288 -7.62 12.50 10.16
CA LEU A 288 -8.39 13.56 9.50
C LEU A 288 -9.29 14.30 10.49
N LYS A 289 -9.31 15.64 10.44
CA LYS A 289 -10.27 16.48 11.17
C LYS A 289 -11.60 16.58 10.43
N GLU A 290 -12.66 16.98 11.13
CA GLU A 290 -14.03 17.05 10.61
C GLU A 290 -14.18 17.81 9.27
N PRO A 291 -13.59 19.02 9.11
CA PRO A 291 -13.70 19.74 7.85
C PRO A 291 -13.10 18.98 6.66
N VAL A 292 -12.02 18.20 6.91
CA VAL A 292 -11.30 17.44 5.89
C VAL A 292 -12.09 16.22 5.44
N ILE A 293 -12.78 15.55 6.38
CA ILE A 293 -13.63 14.39 6.09
C ILE A 293 -14.71 14.78 5.08
N LYS A 294 -15.38 15.94 5.29
CA LYS A 294 -16.38 16.47 4.36
C LYS A 294 -15.76 16.80 3.00
N LYS A 295 -14.59 17.45 2.99
CA LYS A 295 -13.90 17.82 1.77
C LYS A 295 -13.43 16.61 0.97
N PHE A 296 -13.01 15.54 1.63
CA PHE A 296 -12.54 14.31 0.98
C PHE A 296 -13.68 13.39 0.51
N LYS A 297 -14.95 13.82 0.60
CA LYS A 297 -16.11 13.12 0.04
C LYS A 297 -16.21 11.64 0.45
N PHE A 298 -15.86 11.32 1.69
CA PHE A 298 -16.12 9.98 2.23
C PHE A 298 -17.61 9.65 2.14
N SER A 299 -17.95 8.37 2.09
CA SER A 299 -19.35 7.95 2.08
C SER A 299 -20.10 8.55 3.27
N LYS A 300 -21.40 8.72 3.14
CA LYS A 300 -22.25 9.24 4.22
C LYS A 300 -22.12 8.36 5.48
N ALA A 301 -22.01 7.04 5.28
CA ALA A 301 -21.83 6.07 6.36
C ALA A 301 -20.46 6.25 7.06
N ASP A 302 -19.35 6.32 6.30
CA ASP A 302 -18.02 6.54 6.86
C ASP A 302 -17.93 7.87 7.59
N SER A 303 -18.47 8.94 7.00
CA SER A 303 -18.46 10.28 7.61
C SER A 303 -19.23 10.31 8.93
N LEU A 304 -20.40 9.67 8.98
CA LEU A 304 -21.19 9.56 10.21
C LEU A 304 -20.47 8.73 11.26
N ALA A 305 -19.88 7.60 10.88
CA ALA A 305 -19.12 6.73 11.77
C ALA A 305 -17.93 7.47 12.40
N ILE A 306 -17.13 8.17 11.56
CA ILE A 306 -15.98 8.94 12.05
C ILE A 306 -16.43 10.06 12.97
N SER A 307 -17.48 10.81 12.64
CA SER A 307 -18.00 11.92 13.45
C SER A 307 -18.56 11.43 14.79
N SER A 308 -19.31 10.31 14.79
CA SER A 308 -19.83 9.69 16.01
C SER A 308 -18.70 9.20 16.91
N LEU A 309 -17.71 8.51 16.34
CA LEU A 309 -16.53 8.05 17.07
C LEU A 309 -15.74 9.21 17.69
N ARG A 310 -15.57 10.32 16.95
CA ARG A 310 -14.90 11.52 17.45
C ARG A 310 -15.65 12.14 18.62
N ARG A 311 -16.95 12.31 18.49
CA ARG A 311 -17.80 12.87 19.56
C ARG A 311 -17.66 12.08 20.85
N TRP A 312 -17.75 10.76 20.78
CA TRP A 312 -17.69 9.91 21.95
C TRP A 312 -16.28 9.77 22.53
N THR A 313 -15.23 9.75 21.71
CA THR A 313 -13.84 9.77 22.19
C THR A 313 -13.49 11.11 22.85
N GLN A 314 -14.00 12.24 22.33
CA GLN A 314 -13.84 13.54 22.96
C GLN A 314 -14.54 13.58 24.33
N LYS A 315 -15.70 12.92 24.48
CA LYS A 315 -16.37 12.82 25.78
C LYS A 315 -15.57 12.03 26.81
N LEU A 316 -14.80 11.02 26.38
CA LEU A 316 -13.88 10.29 27.26
C LEU A 316 -12.75 11.15 27.81
N THR A 317 -12.36 12.23 27.14
CA THR A 317 -11.35 13.18 27.70
C THR A 317 -11.92 14.04 28.81
N GLN A 318 -13.24 14.21 28.86
CA GLN A 318 -13.93 15.04 29.87
C GLN A 318 -14.33 14.24 31.10
N LYS A 319 -14.72 12.98 30.92
CA LYS A 319 -15.13 12.11 32.05
C LYS A 319 -14.91 10.62 31.76
N SER A 320 -14.63 9.86 32.79
CA SER A 320 -14.51 8.40 32.70
C SER A 320 -15.79 7.76 32.16
N ILE A 321 -15.66 6.67 31.41
CA ILE A 321 -16.78 5.85 30.90
C ILE A 321 -17.67 5.35 32.07
N MET A 322 -17.10 5.16 33.25
CA MET A 322 -17.86 4.73 34.46
C MET A 322 -18.85 5.80 34.93
N ASN A 323 -18.58 7.06 34.65
CA ASN A 323 -19.40 8.21 35.05
C ASN A 323 -20.44 8.59 33.99
N PHE A 324 -20.56 7.81 32.87
CA PHE A 324 -21.62 8.04 31.91
C PHE A 324 -22.98 7.67 32.50
N THR A 325 -23.96 8.56 32.35
CA THR A 325 -25.36 8.29 32.72
C THR A 325 -25.94 7.16 31.88
N GLU A 326 -27.06 6.57 32.27
CA GLU A 326 -27.76 5.55 31.48
C GLU A 326 -28.15 6.08 30.08
N ILE A 327 -28.64 7.32 30.03
CA ILE A 327 -28.99 7.97 28.77
C ILE A 327 -27.76 8.09 27.85
N GLU A 328 -26.60 8.49 28.38
CA GLU A 328 -25.38 8.61 27.63
C GLU A 328 -24.87 7.25 27.14
N ARG A 329 -24.96 6.21 27.98
CA ARG A 329 -24.61 4.84 27.58
C ARG A 329 -25.53 4.33 26.47
N PHE A 330 -26.82 4.52 26.61
CA PHE A 330 -27.80 4.17 25.58
C PHE A 330 -27.47 4.90 24.24
N GLN A 331 -27.26 6.22 24.30
CA GLN A 331 -26.97 7.01 23.09
C GLN A 331 -25.63 6.62 22.46
N LEU A 332 -24.59 6.35 23.26
CA LEU A 332 -23.29 5.86 22.77
C LEU A 332 -23.47 4.58 21.97
N HIS A 333 -24.20 3.64 22.51
CA HIS A 333 -24.43 2.37 21.83
C HIS A 333 -25.27 2.53 20.57
N LYS A 334 -26.32 3.33 20.60
CA LYS A 334 -27.12 3.65 19.42
C LYS A 334 -26.28 4.27 18.30
N ASP A 335 -25.35 5.17 18.66
CA ASP A 335 -24.51 5.87 17.68
C ASP A 335 -23.36 5.02 17.14
N LEU A 336 -22.87 4.06 17.92
CA LEU A 336 -21.67 3.26 17.61
C LEU A 336 -21.94 1.77 17.45
N GLU A 337 -23.19 1.31 17.51
CA GLU A 337 -23.55 -0.11 17.48
C GLU A 337 -22.76 -0.92 16.45
N MET A 338 -22.70 -0.40 15.21
CA MET A 338 -22.03 -1.08 14.11
C MET A 338 -20.50 -1.01 14.16
N ILE A 339 -19.94 -0.10 14.95
CA ILE A 339 -18.49 0.17 15.01
C ILE A 339 -17.97 0.23 16.47
N LEU A 340 -18.70 -0.33 17.41
CA LEU A 340 -18.35 -0.26 18.83
C LEU A 340 -16.94 -0.75 19.16
N PRO A 341 -16.37 -1.79 18.50
CA PRO A 341 -14.97 -2.17 18.69
C PRO A 341 -13.98 -1.04 18.39
N ALA A 342 -14.26 -0.18 17.40
CA ALA A 342 -13.42 1.00 17.10
C ALA A 342 -13.45 2.03 18.26
N PHE A 343 -14.47 2.05 19.10
CA PHE A 343 -14.53 2.89 20.29
C PHE A 343 -13.86 2.23 21.49
N ILE A 344 -14.05 0.92 21.66
CA ILE A 344 -13.53 0.18 22.82
C ILE A 344 -12.02 0.31 22.94
N VAL A 345 -11.30 0.43 21.81
CA VAL A 345 -9.84 0.61 21.80
C VAL A 345 -9.38 1.88 22.52
N TYR A 346 -10.24 2.89 22.64
CA TYR A 346 -9.95 4.14 23.39
C TYR A 346 -10.21 4.04 24.90
N LEU A 347 -10.85 2.96 25.35
CA LEU A 347 -11.07 2.71 26.76
C LEU A 347 -9.77 2.20 27.43
N PRO A 348 -9.61 2.39 28.74
CA PRO A 348 -8.56 1.70 29.49
C PRO A 348 -8.63 0.18 29.28
N LYS A 349 -7.46 -0.48 29.07
CA LYS A 349 -7.34 -1.92 28.77
C LYS A 349 -8.18 -2.83 29.67
N LYS A 350 -8.31 -2.48 30.96
CA LYS A 350 -9.10 -3.24 31.93
C LYS A 350 -10.57 -3.42 31.54
N TYR A 351 -11.11 -2.52 30.69
CA TYR A 351 -12.52 -2.58 30.26
C TYR A 351 -12.70 -3.32 28.94
N HIS A 352 -11.63 -3.57 28.16
CA HIS A 352 -11.73 -4.16 26.81
C HIS A 352 -12.44 -5.52 26.83
N LYS A 353 -12.02 -6.45 27.71
CA LYS A 353 -12.59 -7.80 27.77
C LYS A 353 -14.09 -7.78 28.03
N GLU A 354 -14.52 -7.00 29.01
CA GLU A 354 -15.94 -6.92 29.39
C GLU A 354 -16.79 -6.30 28.27
N TRP A 355 -16.34 -5.19 27.69
CA TRP A 355 -17.06 -4.50 26.63
C TRP A 355 -17.14 -5.32 25.34
N LEU A 356 -16.04 -5.98 24.94
CA LEU A 356 -16.00 -6.87 23.78
C LEU A 356 -16.88 -8.11 24.01
N TYR A 357 -16.83 -8.71 25.21
CA TYR A 357 -17.69 -9.85 25.53
C TYR A 357 -19.17 -9.49 25.40
N ARG A 358 -19.60 -8.37 25.97
CA ARG A 358 -20.98 -7.87 25.85
C ARG A 358 -21.35 -7.62 24.40
N TRP A 359 -20.50 -6.93 23.66
CA TRP A 359 -20.75 -6.65 22.24
C TRP A 359 -20.85 -7.93 21.39
N ARG A 360 -19.95 -8.90 21.58
CA ARG A 360 -19.96 -10.16 20.83
C ARG A 360 -21.19 -11.02 21.09
N ASN A 361 -21.65 -11.07 22.34
CA ASN A 361 -22.72 -11.97 22.76
C ASN A 361 -24.12 -11.35 22.73
N ASN A 362 -24.22 -10.04 22.77
CA ASN A 362 -25.50 -9.34 22.92
C ASN A 362 -25.75 -8.33 21.80
N LYS A 363 -25.26 -8.57 20.58
CA LYS A 363 -25.40 -7.64 19.44
C LYS A 363 -26.83 -7.13 19.25
N ASP A 364 -27.83 -8.00 19.49
CA ASP A 364 -29.24 -7.68 19.28
C ASP A 364 -29.97 -7.22 20.55
N LYS A 365 -29.35 -7.29 21.73
CA LYS A 365 -29.99 -7.02 23.01
C LYS A 365 -29.35 -5.93 23.87
N LEU A 366 -28.26 -5.35 23.40
CA LEU A 366 -27.44 -4.48 24.23
C LEU A 366 -28.18 -3.23 24.71
N PHE A 367 -29.26 -2.80 24.07
CA PHE A 367 -29.79 -1.45 24.23
C PHE A 367 -31.31 -1.29 24.08
N HIS A 368 -32.10 -2.32 24.29
CA HIS A 368 -33.51 -2.08 24.58
C HIS A 368 -33.63 -1.64 26.04
N PRO A 369 -34.17 -0.44 26.31
CA PRO A 369 -34.50 -0.07 27.66
C PRO A 369 -35.39 -1.18 28.24
N ARG A 370 -35.06 -1.65 29.46
CA ARG A 370 -35.98 -2.49 30.21
C ARG A 370 -37.26 -1.66 30.39
N ASN A 371 -38.38 -2.13 29.81
CA ASN A 371 -39.68 -1.59 30.10
C ASN A 371 -39.96 -1.62 31.60
#